data_4cfcae15ae96faf6c3df0074824a8a22
#
_entry.id   4cfcae15ae96faf6c3df0074824a8a22
#
_cell.length_a   1.000
_cell.length_b   1.000
_cell.length_c   1.000
_cell.angle_alpha   90.00
_cell.angle_beta   90.00
_cell.angle_gamma   90.00
#
_symmetry.space_group_name_H-M   'P 1'
#
loop_
_entity.id
_entity.type
_entity.pdbx_description
1 polymer ?
#
loop_
_entity_poly.entity_id
_entity_poly.type
_entity_poly.pdbx_seq_one_letter_code
_entity_poly.pdbx_strand_id
1 'polypeptide(L)'
;MLKGIKEFFKSFDNMLWGYKKVFKASPEYVIYKVLHAALSALQDLLLSVFLLAFVLSCIEQGKSFGYAAKYILIAAAFMTAKFIFESIGTQKCLNRGIEKITRSLSLQLYDKAIKMDMSFYDDPNFYNDFVWAMNDAPTHILLSFDLLHWIVYVAVSAAVTGVYVATQDAVGVIAVAVSVVFRVVLHVIAVKKEVKMAEEKKPFQRKRDYINRVFYLNDFAKDIRLSNIKDMLFKDFKASSRDMEGVIKKHSKLLVFLSQCYYAVTTVALNGYLVWLLYGYFFTGSVATLGMVVSLHNAISRLSNSLTSLANVLPAIQRTGLYVEKMRRFLDTKNLMPDEGTKELPERFDVKFKNVSFAYPGSEKTVLKDINLDIPQGSKIALVGYNGAGKSTLVKLMMRLYDPTSGEIALGDDNIKEFPVEDYREHISTLFQDFQIMAATLGENISMNDQPLDEERAKEMLDLTGFTPVYNRLPNGLNTRLTKEFDDEGTSFSGGESQKIAISRVLYSDAKLLILDEPSAALDPLSEYTLNHTINELAADRTIIFISHRLSTTRIADKIYMLENGQIIEEGTHDELIEKKGKYAEMFLLQAQKYR
;
A
#
# COMPACT_ATOMS: atom_id res chain seq x y z
N MET A 1 -5.07 31.25 9.52
CA MET A 1 -6.49 30.89 9.45
C MET A 1 -6.88 30.42 8.05
N LEU A 2 -6.68 31.20 6.98
CA LEU A 2 -7.02 30.83 5.59
C LEU A 2 -6.36 29.52 5.11
N LYS A 3 -5.10 29.25 5.47
CA LYS A 3 -4.39 28.01 5.10
C LYS A 3 -5.06 26.76 5.71
N GLY A 4 -5.44 26.82 6.98
CA GLY A 4 -6.13 25.70 7.65
C GLY A 4 -7.53 25.42 7.10
N ILE A 5 -8.25 26.47 6.68
CA ILE A 5 -9.56 26.34 6.02
C ILE A 5 -9.39 25.65 4.65
N LYS A 6 -8.38 26.04 3.88
CA LYS A 6 -8.09 25.42 2.56
C LYS A 6 -7.71 23.94 2.70
N GLU A 7 -6.88 23.61 3.69
CA GLU A 7 -6.50 22.22 4.02
C GLU A 7 -7.71 21.38 4.45
N PHE A 8 -8.63 21.96 5.23
CA PHE A 8 -9.87 21.30 5.63
C PHE A 8 -10.75 20.95 4.41
N PHE A 9 -11.01 21.92 3.52
CA PHE A 9 -11.82 21.67 2.32
C PHE A 9 -11.19 20.65 1.39
N LYS A 10 -9.85 20.63 1.26
CA LYS A 10 -9.12 19.62 0.52
C LYS A 10 -9.31 18.22 1.12
N SER A 11 -9.17 18.11 2.45
CA SER A 11 -9.37 16.83 3.15
C SER A 11 -10.81 16.34 3.04
N PHE A 12 -11.78 17.25 3.09
CA PHE A 12 -13.19 16.93 2.90
C PHE A 12 -13.51 16.45 1.48
N ASP A 13 -12.93 17.08 0.44
CA ASP A 13 -13.05 16.63 -0.95
C ASP A 13 -12.46 15.24 -1.15
N ASN A 14 -11.29 14.97 -0.57
CA ASN A 14 -10.68 13.64 -0.59
C ASN A 14 -11.58 12.59 0.06
N MET A 15 -12.19 12.90 1.21
CA MET A 15 -13.16 11.99 1.83
C MET A 15 -14.39 11.73 0.93
N LEU A 16 -14.94 12.76 0.32
CA LEU A 16 -16.07 12.60 -0.63
C LEU A 16 -15.69 11.73 -1.82
N TRP A 17 -14.46 11.88 -2.33
CA TRP A 17 -13.93 11.01 -3.37
C TRP A 17 -13.88 9.55 -2.89
N GLY A 18 -13.37 9.28 -1.68
CA GLY A 18 -13.36 7.96 -1.07
C GLY A 18 -14.76 7.38 -0.92
N TYR A 19 -15.71 8.18 -0.44
CA TYR A 19 -17.11 7.77 -0.28
C TYR A 19 -17.78 7.39 -1.60
N LYS A 20 -17.51 8.12 -2.69
CA LYS A 20 -18.00 7.77 -4.03
C LYS A 20 -17.46 6.41 -4.49
N LYS A 21 -16.17 6.13 -4.24
CA LYS A 21 -15.55 4.83 -4.56
C LYS A 21 -16.22 3.68 -3.79
N VAL A 22 -16.42 3.85 -2.49
CA VAL A 22 -17.07 2.85 -1.63
C VAL A 22 -18.54 2.65 -2.01
N PHE A 23 -19.28 3.74 -2.25
CA PHE A 23 -20.67 3.65 -2.69
C PHE A 23 -20.81 2.90 -4.02
N LYS A 24 -19.87 3.12 -4.96
CA LYS A 24 -19.84 2.39 -6.24
C LYS A 24 -19.57 0.90 -6.04
N ALA A 25 -18.71 0.54 -5.07
CA ALA A 25 -18.34 -0.85 -4.80
C ALA A 25 -19.41 -1.62 -4.02
N SER A 26 -20.07 -0.97 -3.03
CA SER A 26 -21.08 -1.58 -2.18
C SER A 26 -22.08 -0.54 -1.64
N PRO A 27 -23.16 -0.22 -2.40
CA PRO A 27 -24.21 0.69 -1.94
C PRO A 27 -24.91 0.20 -0.66
N GLU A 28 -25.13 -1.11 -0.55
CA GLU A 28 -25.77 -1.75 0.60
C GLU A 28 -24.98 -1.52 1.90
N TYR A 29 -23.66 -1.50 1.85
CA TYR A 29 -22.81 -1.18 3.00
C TYR A 29 -23.04 0.24 3.51
N VAL A 30 -23.08 1.21 2.60
CA VAL A 30 -23.24 2.63 2.93
C VAL A 30 -24.62 2.89 3.52
N ILE A 31 -25.67 2.37 2.86
CA ILE A 31 -27.05 2.53 3.32
C ILE A 31 -27.24 1.90 4.70
N TYR A 32 -26.72 0.69 4.89
CA TYR A 32 -26.75 0.02 6.19
C TYR A 32 -26.06 0.84 7.28
N LYS A 33 -24.84 1.35 7.03
CA LYS A 33 -24.08 2.18 8.00
C LYS A 33 -24.85 3.43 8.42
N VAL A 34 -25.47 4.13 7.49
CA VAL A 34 -26.26 5.35 7.76
C VAL A 34 -27.52 5.02 8.56
N LEU A 35 -28.29 4.01 8.14
CA LEU A 35 -29.51 3.58 8.84
C LEU A 35 -29.19 3.05 10.24
N HIS A 36 -28.14 2.24 10.37
CA HIS A 36 -27.70 1.73 11.67
C HIS A 36 -27.30 2.87 12.63
N ALA A 37 -26.60 3.90 12.14
CA ALA A 37 -26.24 5.07 12.94
C ALA A 37 -27.48 5.81 13.44
N ALA A 38 -28.44 6.08 12.56
CA ALA A 38 -29.67 6.78 12.92
C ALA A 38 -30.53 5.97 13.92
N LEU A 39 -30.73 4.67 13.67
CA LEU A 39 -31.47 3.79 14.57
C LEU A 39 -30.78 3.63 15.93
N SER A 40 -29.45 3.57 15.96
CA SER A 40 -28.70 3.51 17.22
C SER A 40 -28.83 4.79 18.03
N ALA A 41 -28.80 5.97 17.38
CA ALA A 41 -29.05 7.25 18.07
C ALA A 41 -30.47 7.30 18.67
N LEU A 42 -31.48 6.86 17.90
CA LEU A 42 -32.87 6.81 18.37
C LEU A 42 -33.06 5.83 19.54
N GLN A 43 -32.45 4.64 19.46
CA GLN A 43 -32.49 3.66 20.56
C GLN A 43 -31.88 4.24 21.83
N ASP A 44 -30.71 4.84 21.73
CA ASP A 44 -30.04 5.42 22.88
C ASP A 44 -30.83 6.56 23.51
N LEU A 45 -31.49 7.40 22.71
CA LEU A 45 -32.38 8.45 23.19
C LEU A 45 -33.62 7.87 23.86
N LEU A 46 -34.25 6.87 23.28
CA LEU A 46 -35.39 6.19 23.87
C LEU A 46 -35.06 5.66 25.26
N LEU A 47 -33.91 4.99 25.41
CA LEU A 47 -33.51 4.39 26.69
C LEU A 47 -33.05 5.43 27.71
N SER A 48 -32.18 6.37 27.33
CA SER A 48 -31.51 7.24 28.27
C SER A 48 -32.29 8.50 28.60
N VAL A 49 -33.14 8.98 27.70
CA VAL A 49 -33.88 10.23 27.88
C VAL A 49 -35.35 9.98 28.19
N PHE A 50 -36.03 9.15 27.42
CA PHE A 50 -37.49 9.08 27.43
C PHE A 50 -38.05 7.95 28.28
N LEU A 51 -37.53 6.73 28.26
CA LEU A 51 -38.17 5.56 28.86
C LEU A 51 -38.26 5.67 30.38
N LEU A 52 -37.14 5.96 31.06
CA LEU A 52 -37.15 6.11 32.52
C LEU A 52 -38.00 7.31 32.98
N ALA A 53 -37.89 8.41 32.27
CA ALA A 53 -38.69 9.59 32.54
C ALA A 53 -40.18 9.36 32.40
N PHE A 54 -40.59 8.62 31.36
CA PHE A 54 -41.97 8.22 31.14
C PHE A 54 -42.49 7.35 32.28
N VAL A 55 -41.73 6.34 32.72
CA VAL A 55 -42.10 5.46 33.83
C VAL A 55 -42.32 6.25 35.13
N LEU A 56 -41.36 7.16 35.45
CA LEU A 56 -41.47 8.02 36.63
C LEU A 56 -42.72 8.92 36.57
N SER A 57 -43.00 9.52 35.44
CA SER A 57 -44.17 10.36 35.24
C SER A 57 -45.47 9.57 35.37
N CYS A 58 -45.51 8.28 34.91
CA CYS A 58 -46.66 7.40 35.07
C CYS A 58 -46.95 7.08 36.54
N ILE A 59 -45.89 6.80 37.32
CA ILE A 59 -45.99 6.53 38.76
C ILE A 59 -46.53 7.77 39.50
N GLU A 60 -45.97 8.93 39.24
CA GLU A 60 -46.32 10.19 39.87
C GLU A 60 -47.79 10.62 39.57
N GLN A 61 -48.22 10.40 38.32
CA GLN A 61 -49.58 10.71 37.88
C GLN A 61 -50.60 9.62 38.23
N GLY A 62 -50.22 8.56 38.94
CA GLY A 62 -51.13 7.47 39.33
C GLY A 62 -51.71 6.69 38.14
N LYS A 63 -50.99 6.63 37.00
CA LYS A 63 -51.43 5.85 35.82
C LYS A 63 -51.43 4.37 36.14
N SER A 64 -52.34 3.62 35.48
CA SER A 64 -52.40 2.15 35.66
C SER A 64 -51.11 1.45 35.20
N PHE A 65 -50.76 0.36 35.88
CA PHE A 65 -49.65 -0.51 35.48
C PHE A 65 -49.74 -0.95 34.02
N GLY A 66 -50.93 -1.31 33.55
CA GLY A 66 -51.14 -1.71 32.15
C GLY A 66 -50.80 -0.61 31.13
N TYR A 67 -51.02 0.67 31.49
CA TYR A 67 -50.63 1.81 30.67
C TYR A 67 -49.10 1.92 30.56
N ALA A 68 -48.38 1.85 31.65
CA ALA A 68 -46.91 1.90 31.65
C ALA A 68 -46.30 0.66 30.94
N ALA A 69 -46.81 -0.52 31.24
CA ALA A 69 -46.38 -1.78 30.66
C ALA A 69 -46.49 -1.79 29.12
N LYS A 70 -47.60 -1.26 28.57
CA LYS A 70 -47.82 -1.17 27.12
C LYS A 70 -46.67 -0.42 26.41
N TYR A 71 -46.25 0.73 26.93
CA TYR A 71 -45.18 1.52 26.32
C TYR A 71 -43.79 0.89 26.51
N ILE A 72 -43.56 0.21 27.64
CA ILE A 72 -42.34 -0.58 27.85
C ILE A 72 -42.24 -1.72 26.83
N LEU A 73 -43.37 -2.43 26.56
CA LEU A 73 -43.39 -3.48 25.56
C LEU A 73 -43.19 -2.96 24.14
N ILE A 74 -43.72 -1.77 23.80
CA ILE A 74 -43.44 -1.11 22.49
C ILE A 74 -41.95 -0.78 22.37
N ALA A 75 -41.35 -0.24 23.43
CA ALA A 75 -39.88 0.03 23.43
C ALA A 75 -39.08 -1.27 23.28
N ALA A 76 -39.46 -2.33 23.99
CA ALA A 76 -38.82 -3.65 23.87
C ALA A 76 -38.96 -4.25 22.46
N ALA A 77 -40.15 -4.12 21.84
CA ALA A 77 -40.36 -4.56 20.46
C ALA A 77 -39.50 -3.79 19.46
N PHE A 78 -39.35 -2.46 19.62
CA PHE A 78 -38.44 -1.64 18.81
C PHE A 78 -36.96 -2.10 18.96
N MET A 79 -36.52 -2.34 20.21
CA MET A 79 -35.17 -2.80 20.47
C MET A 79 -34.89 -4.18 19.87
N THR A 80 -35.86 -5.09 19.96
CA THR A 80 -35.78 -6.43 19.35
C THR A 80 -35.70 -6.33 17.81
N ALA A 81 -36.57 -5.51 17.20
CA ALA A 81 -36.55 -5.28 15.77
C ALA A 81 -35.19 -4.68 15.29
N LYS A 82 -34.67 -3.70 16.06
CA LYS A 82 -33.34 -3.12 15.79
C LYS A 82 -32.24 -4.16 15.93
N PHE A 83 -32.26 -5.00 16.93
CA PHE A 83 -31.28 -6.08 17.13
C PHE A 83 -31.31 -7.09 15.96
N ILE A 84 -32.50 -7.47 15.48
CA ILE A 84 -32.65 -8.33 14.29
C ILE A 84 -32.05 -7.63 13.06
N PHE A 85 -32.40 -6.35 12.85
CA PHE A 85 -31.84 -5.55 11.76
C PHE A 85 -30.29 -5.49 11.81
N GLU A 86 -29.73 -5.29 13.00
CA GLU A 86 -28.28 -5.22 13.23
C GLU A 86 -27.61 -6.58 12.97
N SER A 87 -28.18 -7.66 13.47
CA SER A 87 -27.64 -9.02 13.27
C SER A 87 -27.60 -9.40 11.79
N ILE A 88 -28.71 -9.20 11.07
CA ILE A 88 -28.81 -9.49 9.64
C ILE A 88 -27.91 -8.55 8.83
N GLY A 89 -27.95 -7.26 9.14
CA GLY A 89 -27.18 -6.24 8.42
C GLY A 89 -25.67 -6.39 8.59
N THR A 90 -25.22 -6.80 9.79
CA THR A 90 -23.79 -7.08 10.03
C THR A 90 -23.29 -8.21 9.13
N GLN A 91 -24.02 -9.29 9.02
CA GLN A 91 -23.60 -10.44 8.20
C GLN A 91 -23.76 -10.17 6.69
N LYS A 92 -24.89 -9.63 6.26
CA LYS A 92 -25.20 -9.47 4.83
C LYS A 92 -24.62 -8.21 4.20
N CYS A 93 -24.65 -7.08 4.93
CA CYS A 93 -24.25 -5.79 4.38
C CYS A 93 -22.85 -5.38 4.82
N LEU A 94 -22.51 -5.51 6.12
CA LEU A 94 -21.24 -5.05 6.64
C LEU A 94 -20.08 -5.95 6.19
N ASN A 95 -20.07 -7.22 6.58
CA ASN A 95 -18.95 -8.12 6.31
C ASN A 95 -18.73 -8.34 4.80
N ARG A 96 -19.82 -8.62 4.06
CA ARG A 96 -19.72 -8.76 2.59
C ARG A 96 -19.37 -7.45 1.90
N GLY A 97 -19.87 -6.32 2.42
CA GLY A 97 -19.57 -5.00 1.88
C GLY A 97 -18.09 -4.64 2.04
N ILE A 98 -17.50 -4.91 3.21
CA ILE A 98 -16.07 -4.71 3.46
C ILE A 98 -15.25 -5.48 2.43
N GLU A 99 -15.54 -6.76 2.21
CA GLU A 99 -14.81 -7.59 1.25
C GLU A 99 -14.93 -7.07 -0.19
N LYS A 100 -16.16 -6.70 -0.63
CA LYS A 100 -16.38 -6.10 -1.96
C LYS A 100 -15.59 -4.80 -2.15
N ILE A 101 -15.58 -3.95 -1.11
CA ILE A 101 -14.88 -2.66 -1.14
C ILE A 101 -13.36 -2.90 -1.20
N THR A 102 -12.82 -3.73 -0.32
CA THR A 102 -11.39 -4.05 -0.27
C THR A 102 -10.93 -4.61 -1.61
N ARG A 103 -11.64 -5.61 -2.15
CA ARG A 103 -11.34 -6.18 -3.47
C ARG A 103 -11.36 -5.14 -4.57
N SER A 104 -12.41 -4.29 -4.61
CA SER A 104 -12.54 -3.25 -5.65
C SER A 104 -11.42 -2.21 -5.58
N LEU A 105 -11.01 -1.81 -4.38
CA LEU A 105 -9.93 -0.84 -4.19
C LEU A 105 -8.56 -1.46 -4.49
N SER A 106 -8.31 -2.68 -4.03
CA SER A 106 -7.05 -3.40 -4.28
C SER A 106 -6.83 -3.66 -5.77
N LEU A 107 -7.86 -4.11 -6.50
CA LEU A 107 -7.75 -4.31 -7.95
C LEU A 107 -7.43 -3.01 -8.70
N GLN A 108 -8.01 -1.86 -8.30
CA GLN A 108 -7.66 -0.57 -8.89
C GLN A 108 -6.20 -0.17 -8.60
N LEU A 109 -5.69 -0.49 -7.40
CA LEU A 109 -4.30 -0.24 -7.05
C LEU A 109 -3.35 -1.15 -7.83
N TYR A 110 -3.68 -2.43 -7.98
CA TYR A 110 -2.88 -3.40 -8.74
C TYR A 110 -2.81 -3.05 -10.23
N ASP A 111 -3.96 -2.76 -10.86
CA ASP A 111 -4.00 -2.32 -12.26
C ASP A 111 -3.14 -1.05 -12.48
N LYS A 112 -3.22 -0.10 -11.53
CA LYS A 112 -2.38 1.09 -11.60
C LYS A 112 -0.90 0.79 -11.40
N ALA A 113 -0.55 -0.08 -10.45
CA ALA A 113 0.84 -0.45 -10.15
C ALA A 113 1.52 -1.12 -11.35
N ILE A 114 0.82 -2.04 -12.04
CA ILE A 114 1.35 -2.73 -13.22
C ILE A 114 1.67 -1.74 -14.36
N LYS A 115 0.83 -0.71 -14.52
CA LYS A 115 0.96 0.29 -15.60
C LYS A 115 1.92 1.44 -15.27
N MET A 116 2.50 1.46 -14.08
CA MET A 116 3.40 2.55 -13.67
C MET A 116 4.81 2.36 -14.20
N ASP A 117 5.44 3.48 -14.54
CA ASP A 117 6.83 3.50 -14.96
C ASP A 117 7.79 3.05 -13.85
N MET A 118 8.84 2.33 -14.25
CA MET A 118 9.87 1.85 -13.32
C MET A 118 10.57 2.98 -12.55
N SER A 119 10.65 4.17 -13.12
CA SER A 119 11.23 5.36 -12.51
C SER A 119 10.60 5.77 -11.18
N PHE A 120 9.32 5.46 -10.98
CA PHE A 120 8.63 5.74 -9.71
C PHE A 120 9.08 4.83 -8.57
N TYR A 121 9.51 3.61 -8.88
CA TYR A 121 10.06 2.67 -7.89
C TYR A 121 11.45 3.09 -7.40
N ASP A 122 12.18 3.87 -8.22
CA ASP A 122 13.51 4.40 -7.88
C ASP A 122 13.43 5.68 -7.00
N ASP A 123 12.27 6.38 -6.94
CA ASP A 123 12.07 7.53 -6.05
C ASP A 123 11.66 7.08 -4.64
N PRO A 124 12.54 7.23 -3.62
CA PRO A 124 12.23 6.77 -2.26
C PRO A 124 10.98 7.42 -1.65
N ASN A 125 10.67 8.67 -2.02
CA ASN A 125 9.49 9.36 -1.49
C ASN A 125 8.22 8.80 -2.10
N PHE A 126 8.22 8.60 -3.41
CA PHE A 126 7.11 8.00 -4.11
C PHE A 126 6.91 6.54 -3.67
N TYR A 127 7.98 5.76 -3.59
CA TYR A 127 7.93 4.36 -3.16
C TYR A 127 7.32 4.20 -1.75
N ASN A 128 7.68 5.08 -0.81
CA ASN A 128 7.06 5.09 0.52
C ASN A 128 5.55 5.39 0.47
N ASP A 129 5.11 6.34 -0.36
CA ASP A 129 3.68 6.65 -0.53
C ASP A 129 2.95 5.52 -1.25
N PHE A 130 3.61 4.84 -2.20
CA PHE A 130 3.10 3.66 -2.91
C PHE A 130 2.89 2.47 -1.97
N VAL A 131 3.92 2.06 -1.22
CA VAL A 131 3.83 0.96 -0.23
C VAL A 131 2.71 1.23 0.77
N TRP A 132 2.60 2.49 1.22
CA TRP A 132 1.52 2.88 2.11
C TRP A 132 0.14 2.79 1.43
N ALA A 133 0.02 3.22 0.16
CA ALA A 133 -1.24 3.12 -0.58
C ALA A 133 -1.67 1.66 -0.77
N MET A 134 -0.74 0.75 -1.01
CA MET A 134 -1.02 -0.68 -1.17
C MET A 134 -1.48 -1.35 0.12
N ASN A 135 -0.80 -1.08 1.24
CA ASN A 135 -1.04 -1.78 2.50
C ASN A 135 -2.17 -1.16 3.35
N ASP A 136 -2.21 0.16 3.44
CA ASP A 136 -3.01 0.84 4.45
C ASP A 136 -4.25 1.57 3.89
N ALA A 137 -4.24 1.98 2.61
CA ALA A 137 -5.28 2.83 2.07
C ALA A 137 -6.69 2.20 2.09
N PRO A 138 -6.91 0.93 1.72
CA PRO A 138 -8.23 0.31 1.80
C PRO A 138 -8.81 0.34 3.22
N THR A 139 -7.98 0.03 4.22
CA THR A 139 -8.36 0.07 5.63
C THR A 139 -8.73 1.48 6.09
N HIS A 140 -7.93 2.49 5.73
CA HIS A 140 -8.22 3.88 6.10
C HIS A 140 -9.45 4.46 5.39
N ILE A 141 -9.75 4.03 4.17
CA ILE A 141 -11.00 4.38 3.50
C ILE A 141 -12.20 3.78 4.24
N LEU A 142 -12.12 2.52 4.68
CA LEU A 142 -13.17 1.89 5.49
C LEU A 142 -13.35 2.61 6.84
N LEU A 143 -12.26 2.96 7.53
CA LEU A 143 -12.29 3.74 8.76
C LEU A 143 -12.93 5.14 8.57
N SER A 144 -12.85 5.71 7.36
CA SER A 144 -13.55 6.97 7.04
C SER A 144 -15.07 6.82 7.13
N PHE A 145 -15.61 5.63 6.87
CA PHE A 145 -17.04 5.34 7.03
C PHE A 145 -17.47 5.17 8.48
N ASP A 146 -16.58 4.78 9.37
CA ASP A 146 -16.86 4.82 10.81
C ASP A 146 -17.01 6.26 11.29
N LEU A 147 -16.25 7.19 10.71
CA LEU A 147 -16.43 8.61 10.94
C LEU A 147 -17.77 9.12 10.40
N LEU A 148 -18.21 8.70 9.20
CA LEU A 148 -19.52 9.03 8.66
C LEU A 148 -20.65 8.50 9.56
N HIS A 149 -20.56 7.23 9.98
CA HIS A 149 -21.48 6.63 10.93
C HIS A 149 -21.59 7.45 12.20
N TRP A 150 -20.44 7.83 12.78
CA TRP A 150 -20.39 8.69 13.97
C TRP A 150 -21.01 10.07 13.76
N ILE A 151 -20.75 10.71 12.62
CA ILE A 151 -21.37 12.01 12.28
C ILE A 151 -22.89 11.89 12.23
N VAL A 152 -23.42 10.89 11.54
CA VAL A 152 -24.87 10.67 11.42
C VAL A 152 -25.48 10.41 12.81
N TYR A 153 -24.87 9.53 13.61
CA TYR A 153 -25.31 9.23 14.97
C TYR A 153 -25.40 10.48 15.84
N VAL A 154 -24.33 11.29 15.86
CA VAL A 154 -24.23 12.51 16.68
C VAL A 154 -25.19 13.58 16.15
N ALA A 155 -25.33 13.73 14.83
CA ALA A 155 -26.25 14.71 14.24
C ALA A 155 -27.71 14.40 14.58
N VAL A 156 -28.13 13.13 14.45
CA VAL A 156 -29.49 12.71 14.83
C VAL A 156 -29.72 12.90 16.34
N SER A 157 -28.76 12.49 17.17
CA SER A 157 -28.84 12.68 18.62
C SER A 157 -28.95 14.16 18.99
N ALA A 158 -28.12 15.03 18.41
CA ALA A 158 -28.17 16.47 18.66
C ALA A 158 -29.48 17.12 18.16
N ALA A 159 -29.97 16.73 16.98
CA ALA A 159 -31.20 17.28 16.42
C ALA A 159 -32.41 16.94 17.31
N VAL A 160 -32.58 15.68 17.69
CA VAL A 160 -33.73 15.25 18.51
C VAL A 160 -33.66 15.83 19.90
N THR A 161 -32.50 15.79 20.60
CA THR A 161 -32.35 16.37 21.94
C THR A 161 -32.42 17.88 21.89
N GLY A 162 -31.88 18.54 20.86
CA GLY A 162 -31.93 19.99 20.70
C GLY A 162 -33.34 20.51 20.53
N VAL A 163 -34.14 19.88 19.67
CA VAL A 163 -35.58 20.22 19.50
C VAL A 163 -36.33 19.98 20.80
N TYR A 164 -36.11 18.85 21.48
CA TYR A 164 -36.77 18.53 22.73
C TYR A 164 -36.46 19.56 23.81
N VAL A 165 -35.19 19.89 24.05
CA VAL A 165 -34.79 20.91 25.06
C VAL A 165 -35.33 22.30 24.69
N ALA A 166 -35.21 22.72 23.43
CA ALA A 166 -35.67 24.04 22.99
C ALA A 166 -37.18 24.26 23.15
N THR A 167 -37.97 23.20 23.04
CA THR A 167 -39.44 23.26 23.19
C THR A 167 -39.92 23.21 24.64
N GLN A 168 -39.06 22.71 25.56
CA GLN A 168 -39.46 22.52 26.96
C GLN A 168 -38.87 23.55 27.92
N ASP A 169 -37.60 23.96 27.73
CA ASP A 169 -36.94 24.90 28.66
C ASP A 169 -35.82 25.72 27.99
N ALA A 170 -36.04 27.03 27.89
CA ALA A 170 -35.06 27.95 27.33
C ALA A 170 -33.77 28.09 28.19
N VAL A 171 -33.87 27.91 29.51
CA VAL A 171 -32.70 27.97 30.42
C VAL A 171 -31.75 26.81 30.13
N GLY A 172 -32.30 25.64 29.79
CA GLY A 172 -31.53 24.49 29.36
C GLY A 172 -30.69 24.74 28.09
N VAL A 173 -31.22 25.49 27.15
CA VAL A 173 -30.47 25.90 25.94
C VAL A 173 -29.24 26.75 26.30
N ILE A 174 -29.41 27.71 27.25
CA ILE A 174 -28.31 28.55 27.72
C ILE A 174 -27.24 27.72 28.44
N ALA A 175 -27.66 26.79 29.32
CA ALA A 175 -26.74 25.91 30.04
C ALA A 175 -25.88 25.06 29.07
N VAL A 176 -26.50 24.52 28.00
CA VAL A 176 -25.78 23.79 26.94
C VAL A 176 -24.82 24.72 26.19
N ALA A 177 -25.27 25.91 25.79
CA ALA A 177 -24.44 26.83 25.03
C ALA A 177 -23.18 27.24 25.82
N VAL A 178 -23.30 27.57 27.09
CA VAL A 178 -22.16 27.89 27.97
C VAL A 178 -21.22 26.71 28.10
N SER A 179 -21.75 25.51 28.37
CA SER A 179 -20.96 24.29 28.48
C SER A 179 -20.18 23.99 27.18
N VAL A 180 -20.84 24.06 26.02
CA VAL A 180 -20.25 23.74 24.72
C VAL A 180 -19.20 24.76 24.28
N VAL A 181 -19.48 26.08 24.42
CA VAL A 181 -18.52 27.13 24.04
C VAL A 181 -17.22 26.97 24.82
N PHE A 182 -17.34 26.86 26.15
CA PHE A 182 -16.15 26.70 27.01
C PHE A 182 -15.37 25.43 26.64
N ARG A 183 -16.07 24.35 26.40
CA ARG A 183 -15.54 23.06 26.00
C ARG A 183 -14.74 23.16 24.69
N VAL A 184 -15.33 23.77 23.68
CA VAL A 184 -14.71 23.93 22.34
C VAL A 184 -13.42 24.76 22.44
N VAL A 185 -13.44 25.85 23.23
CA VAL A 185 -12.25 26.70 23.46
C VAL A 185 -11.11 25.90 24.08
N LEU A 186 -11.37 25.18 25.18
CA LEU A 186 -10.35 24.34 25.82
C LEU A 186 -9.86 23.22 24.92
N HIS A 187 -10.77 22.61 24.16
CA HIS A 187 -10.43 21.53 23.21
C HIS A 187 -9.50 22.03 22.11
N VAL A 188 -9.74 23.18 21.50
CA VAL A 188 -8.86 23.76 20.47
C VAL A 188 -7.44 23.97 21.01
N ILE A 189 -7.32 24.43 22.29
CA ILE A 189 -6.01 24.58 22.94
C ILE A 189 -5.33 23.22 23.14
N ALA A 190 -6.09 22.23 23.62
CA ALA A 190 -5.58 20.87 23.86
C ALA A 190 -5.10 20.21 22.55
N VAL A 191 -5.89 20.26 21.48
CA VAL A 191 -5.53 19.68 20.16
C VAL A 191 -4.24 20.28 19.61
N LYS A 192 -4.06 21.62 19.67
CA LYS A 192 -2.81 22.25 19.25
C LYS A 192 -1.60 21.70 20.02
N LYS A 193 -1.77 21.43 21.30
CA LYS A 193 -0.72 20.89 22.16
C LYS A 193 -0.44 19.41 21.86
N GLU A 194 -1.48 18.63 21.58
CA GLU A 194 -1.36 17.22 21.16
C GLU A 194 -0.64 17.08 19.84
N VAL A 195 -0.96 17.92 18.85
CA VAL A 195 -0.28 17.94 17.56
C VAL A 195 1.21 18.23 17.74
N LYS A 196 1.56 19.24 18.54
CA LYS A 196 2.96 19.57 18.84
C LYS A 196 3.67 18.40 19.56
N MET A 197 3.02 17.76 20.51
CA MET A 197 3.54 16.57 21.19
C MET A 197 3.77 15.41 20.21
N ALA A 198 2.84 15.19 19.27
CA ALA A 198 2.96 14.15 18.25
C ALA A 198 4.15 14.42 17.32
N GLU A 199 4.36 15.68 16.91
CA GLU A 199 5.52 16.08 16.10
C GLU A 199 6.84 15.85 16.83
N GLU A 200 6.94 16.27 18.10
CA GLU A 200 8.14 16.07 18.92
C GLU A 200 8.46 14.57 19.16
N LYS A 201 7.46 13.67 19.12
CA LYS A 201 7.64 12.21 19.26
C LYS A 201 8.11 11.51 17.98
N LYS A 202 7.79 12.03 16.80
CA LYS A 202 8.08 11.37 15.49
C LYS A 202 9.52 10.87 15.31
N PRO A 203 10.60 11.63 15.67
CA PRO A 203 11.97 11.16 15.49
C PRO A 203 12.26 9.88 16.30
N PHE A 204 11.81 9.86 17.56
CA PHE A 204 12.01 8.73 18.46
C PHE A 204 11.19 7.51 18.04
N GLN A 205 9.98 7.73 17.54
CA GLN A 205 9.13 6.66 17.01
C GLN A 205 9.77 6.02 15.79
N ARG A 206 10.27 6.81 14.81
CA ARG A 206 10.97 6.28 13.64
C ARG A 206 12.18 5.40 14.01
N LYS A 207 12.94 5.81 15.03
CA LYS A 207 14.08 5.02 15.50
C LYS A 207 13.64 3.68 16.10
N ARG A 208 12.57 3.68 16.88
CA ARG A 208 11.97 2.45 17.44
C ARG A 208 11.41 1.53 16.37
N ASP A 209 10.70 2.08 15.37
CA ASP A 209 10.13 1.32 14.26
C ASP A 209 11.24 0.67 13.41
N TYR A 210 12.36 1.36 13.21
CA TYR A 210 13.55 0.78 12.58
C TYR A 210 14.10 -0.40 13.39
N ILE A 211 14.29 -0.22 14.71
CA ILE A 211 14.79 -1.28 15.59
C ILE A 211 13.84 -2.49 15.55
N ASN A 212 12.53 -2.29 15.62
CA ASN A 212 11.55 -3.36 15.52
C ASN A 212 11.72 -4.14 14.20
N ARG A 213 11.85 -3.44 13.04
CA ARG A 213 12.08 -4.10 11.75
C ARG A 213 13.34 -4.98 11.74
N VAL A 214 14.41 -4.49 12.30
CA VAL A 214 15.68 -5.23 12.41
C VAL A 214 15.49 -6.55 13.16
N PHE A 215 14.63 -6.59 14.19
CA PHE A 215 14.40 -7.80 14.97
C PHE A 215 13.49 -8.85 14.33
N TYR A 216 12.56 -8.46 13.45
CA TYR A 216 11.63 -9.44 12.86
C TYR A 216 11.92 -9.79 11.40
N LEU A 217 12.66 -8.96 10.65
CA LEU A 217 13.02 -9.27 9.27
C LEU A 217 14.10 -10.33 9.19
N ASN A 218 13.91 -11.31 8.31
CA ASN A 218 14.81 -12.43 8.10
C ASN A 218 16.23 -11.99 7.66
N ASP A 219 16.32 -10.92 6.88
CA ASP A 219 17.57 -10.39 6.33
C ASP A 219 18.59 -10.03 7.43
N PHE A 220 18.12 -9.50 8.56
CA PHE A 220 18.96 -9.15 9.70
C PHE A 220 19.21 -10.29 10.69
N ALA A 221 18.49 -11.41 10.54
CA ALA A 221 18.47 -12.46 11.55
C ALA A 221 19.84 -13.10 11.82
N LYS A 222 20.68 -13.25 10.78
CA LYS A 222 22.04 -13.81 10.89
C LYS A 222 22.98 -12.83 11.57
N ASP A 223 22.95 -11.56 11.14
CA ASP A 223 23.86 -10.52 11.65
C ASP A 223 23.63 -10.23 13.14
N ILE A 224 22.36 -10.18 13.58
CA ILE A 224 22.01 -10.00 15.00
C ILE A 224 22.56 -11.16 15.85
N ARG A 225 22.54 -12.40 15.33
CA ARG A 225 23.00 -13.58 16.07
C ARG A 225 24.51 -13.73 16.11
N LEU A 226 25.19 -13.27 15.05
CA LEU A 226 26.64 -13.40 14.89
C LEU A 226 27.42 -12.17 15.37
N SER A 227 26.74 -11.12 15.80
CA SER A 227 27.35 -9.88 16.28
C SER A 227 26.78 -9.43 17.62
N ASN A 228 27.44 -8.48 18.27
CA ASN A 228 26.98 -7.87 19.52
C ASN A 228 26.07 -6.63 19.28
N ILE A 229 25.55 -6.45 18.06
CA ILE A 229 24.73 -5.28 17.69
C ILE A 229 23.43 -5.20 18.52
N LYS A 230 22.94 -6.34 19.03
CA LYS A 230 21.74 -6.42 19.89
C LYS A 230 21.81 -5.49 21.09
N ASP A 231 22.99 -5.38 21.73
CA ASP A 231 23.15 -4.57 22.93
C ASP A 231 23.08 -3.06 22.61
N MET A 232 23.62 -2.66 21.46
CA MET A 232 23.48 -1.32 20.92
C MET A 232 22.01 -1.01 20.60
N LEU A 233 21.32 -1.91 19.91
CA LEU A 233 19.91 -1.73 19.54
C LEU A 233 19.02 -1.63 20.77
N PHE A 234 19.24 -2.45 21.82
CA PHE A 234 18.51 -2.35 23.08
C PHE A 234 18.79 -1.05 23.82
N LYS A 235 20.04 -0.58 23.84
CA LYS A 235 20.40 0.71 24.42
C LYS A 235 19.67 1.85 23.70
N ASP A 236 19.67 1.81 22.38
CA ASP A 236 19.02 2.80 21.52
C ASP A 236 17.49 2.79 21.67
N PHE A 237 16.88 1.60 21.77
CA PHE A 237 15.45 1.46 22.04
C PHE A 237 15.06 2.04 23.39
N LYS A 238 15.82 1.72 24.45
CA LYS A 238 15.60 2.25 25.80
C LYS A 238 15.79 3.77 25.85
N ALA A 239 16.81 4.30 25.18
CA ALA A 239 17.04 5.75 25.09
C ALA A 239 15.87 6.45 24.39
N SER A 240 15.49 5.98 23.19
CA SER A 240 14.36 6.54 22.45
C SER A 240 13.02 6.46 23.19
N SER A 241 12.80 5.39 23.96
CA SER A 241 11.62 5.24 24.82
C SER A 241 11.63 6.25 25.97
N ARG A 242 12.77 6.47 26.61
CA ARG A 242 12.95 7.46 27.67
C ARG A 242 12.73 8.89 27.14
N ASP A 243 13.27 9.21 25.97
CA ASP A 243 13.10 10.52 25.35
C ASP A 243 11.63 10.76 24.99
N MET A 244 10.93 9.73 24.48
CA MET A 244 9.49 9.78 24.20
C MET A 244 8.67 10.02 25.49
N GLU A 245 9.02 9.33 26.60
CA GLU A 245 8.41 9.58 27.91
C GLU A 245 8.66 11.02 28.37
N GLY A 246 9.85 11.57 28.15
CA GLY A 246 10.20 12.97 28.45
C GLY A 246 9.28 13.95 27.72
N VAL A 247 9.05 13.73 26.42
CA VAL A 247 8.10 14.53 25.62
C VAL A 247 6.69 14.41 26.17
N ILE A 248 6.22 13.21 26.50
CA ILE A 248 4.88 13.01 27.09
C ILE A 248 4.77 13.74 28.43
N LYS A 249 5.72 13.60 29.33
CA LYS A 249 5.74 14.28 30.65
C LYS A 249 5.73 15.80 30.51
N LYS A 250 6.44 16.35 29.53
CA LYS A 250 6.49 17.80 29.24
C LYS A 250 5.10 18.37 28.87
N HIS A 251 4.33 17.60 28.07
CA HIS A 251 3.03 18.07 27.56
C HIS A 251 1.84 17.65 28.41
N SER A 252 1.92 16.51 29.12
CA SER A 252 0.82 15.89 29.84
C SER A 252 0.26 16.79 30.97
N LYS A 253 1.11 17.52 31.68
CA LYS A 253 0.67 18.38 32.79
C LYS A 253 -0.40 19.39 32.34
N LEU A 254 -0.15 20.09 31.22
CA LEU A 254 -1.11 21.04 30.68
C LEU A 254 -2.37 20.35 30.12
N LEU A 255 -2.21 19.21 29.42
CA LEU A 255 -3.34 18.47 28.89
C LEU A 255 -4.26 17.94 29.99
N VAL A 256 -3.69 17.42 31.09
CA VAL A 256 -4.45 16.99 32.27
C VAL A 256 -5.16 18.19 32.91
N PHE A 257 -4.48 19.32 33.10
CA PHE A 257 -5.11 20.53 33.65
C PHE A 257 -6.28 21.01 32.79
N LEU A 258 -6.12 21.09 31.46
CA LEU A 258 -7.19 21.46 30.54
C LEU A 258 -8.37 20.49 30.60
N SER A 259 -8.10 19.18 30.71
CA SER A 259 -9.15 18.16 30.81
C SER A 259 -9.91 18.29 32.14
N GLN A 260 -9.24 18.59 33.27
CA GLN A 260 -9.89 18.80 34.57
C GLN A 260 -10.75 20.06 34.56
N CYS A 261 -10.26 21.19 34.01
CA CYS A 261 -11.05 22.39 33.82
C CYS A 261 -12.32 22.14 33.01
N TYR A 262 -12.18 21.38 31.92
CA TYR A 262 -13.28 20.95 31.08
C TYR A 262 -14.34 20.15 31.86
N TYR A 263 -13.92 19.12 32.63
CA TYR A 263 -14.83 18.33 33.44
C TYR A 263 -15.53 19.18 34.52
N ALA A 264 -14.79 20.04 35.20
CA ALA A 264 -15.34 20.90 36.24
C ALA A 264 -16.46 21.82 35.72
N VAL A 265 -16.20 22.56 34.62
CA VAL A 265 -17.20 23.45 34.02
C VAL A 265 -18.43 22.68 33.54
N THR A 266 -18.23 21.54 32.87
CA THR A 266 -19.35 20.74 32.40
C THR A 266 -20.19 20.19 33.57
N THR A 267 -19.53 19.68 34.61
CA THR A 267 -20.18 19.15 35.80
C THR A 267 -20.97 20.24 36.54
N VAL A 268 -20.38 21.41 36.72
CA VAL A 268 -21.05 22.56 37.35
C VAL A 268 -22.25 23.03 36.53
N ALA A 269 -22.11 23.18 35.23
CA ALA A 269 -23.20 23.59 34.34
C ALA A 269 -24.37 22.61 34.33
N LEU A 270 -24.09 21.30 34.19
CA LEU A 270 -25.14 20.27 34.13
C LEU A 270 -25.82 20.06 35.49
N ASN A 271 -25.06 19.99 36.58
CA ASN A 271 -25.66 19.81 37.91
C ASN A 271 -26.31 21.11 38.41
N GLY A 272 -25.77 22.27 38.06
CA GLY A 272 -26.44 23.55 38.32
C GLY A 272 -27.81 23.65 37.64
N TYR A 273 -27.88 23.17 36.41
CA TYR A 273 -29.16 23.04 35.70
C TYR A 273 -30.11 22.01 36.37
N LEU A 274 -29.59 20.89 36.87
CA LEU A 274 -30.40 19.93 37.62
C LEU A 274 -31.00 20.58 38.87
N VAL A 275 -30.23 21.37 39.62
CA VAL A 275 -30.72 22.13 40.77
C VAL A 275 -31.82 23.13 40.36
N TRP A 276 -31.65 23.80 39.20
CA TRP A 276 -32.68 24.67 38.62
C TRP A 276 -33.97 23.93 38.31
N LEU A 277 -33.91 22.76 37.70
CA LEU A 277 -35.08 21.93 37.41
C LEU A 277 -35.79 21.46 38.70
N LEU A 278 -35.03 21.02 39.70
CA LEU A 278 -35.58 20.63 41.00
C LEU A 278 -36.25 21.81 41.71
N TYR A 279 -35.66 23.03 41.67
CA TYR A 279 -36.29 24.24 42.18
C TYR A 279 -37.63 24.51 41.45
N GLY A 280 -37.63 24.36 40.09
CA GLY A 280 -38.82 24.48 39.29
C GLY A 280 -39.92 23.48 39.66
N TYR A 281 -39.55 22.24 39.95
CA TYR A 281 -40.48 21.20 40.39
C TYR A 281 -41.03 21.42 41.79
N PHE A 282 -40.19 21.72 42.80
CA PHE A 282 -40.61 21.79 44.20
C PHE A 282 -41.27 23.13 44.59
N PHE A 283 -40.86 24.26 43.99
CA PHE A 283 -41.21 25.59 44.50
C PHE A 283 -42.06 26.44 43.53
N THR A 284 -41.85 26.31 42.19
CA THR A 284 -42.55 27.19 41.24
C THR A 284 -43.60 26.48 40.41
N GLY A 285 -43.60 25.13 40.37
CA GLY A 285 -44.49 24.35 39.52
C GLY A 285 -44.21 24.48 38.02
N SER A 286 -43.06 25.14 37.67
CA SER A 286 -42.68 25.30 36.25
C SER A 286 -42.27 23.99 35.58
N VAL A 287 -41.89 22.96 36.34
CA VAL A 287 -41.63 21.60 35.89
C VAL A 287 -42.73 20.68 36.44
N ALA A 288 -43.51 20.08 35.56
CA ALA A 288 -44.74 19.42 35.92
C ALA A 288 -44.57 18.06 36.63
N THR A 289 -43.51 17.30 36.32
CA THR A 289 -43.26 15.95 36.84
C THR A 289 -41.78 15.71 37.12
N LEU A 290 -41.49 14.79 38.06
CA LEU A 290 -40.11 14.32 38.29
C LEU A 290 -39.53 13.62 37.03
N GLY A 291 -40.38 12.95 36.28
CA GLY A 291 -39.97 12.40 34.96
C GLY A 291 -39.50 13.47 34.00
N MET A 292 -40.12 14.67 34.01
CA MET A 292 -39.65 15.79 33.18
C MET A 292 -38.28 16.31 33.64
N VAL A 293 -38.01 16.36 34.95
CA VAL A 293 -36.68 16.68 35.48
C VAL A 293 -35.61 15.75 34.95
N VAL A 294 -35.87 14.44 35.01
CA VAL A 294 -34.94 13.39 34.54
C VAL A 294 -34.73 13.47 33.05
N SER A 295 -35.80 13.62 32.26
CA SER A 295 -35.68 13.68 30.80
C SER A 295 -34.92 14.91 30.32
N LEU A 296 -35.18 16.08 30.87
CA LEU A 296 -34.49 17.34 30.52
C LEU A 296 -33.02 17.28 30.92
N HIS A 297 -32.68 16.81 32.12
CA HIS A 297 -31.30 16.66 32.55
C HIS A 297 -30.51 15.71 31.63
N ASN A 298 -31.09 14.55 31.31
CA ASN A 298 -30.45 13.59 30.40
C ASN A 298 -30.36 14.14 28.97
N ALA A 299 -31.39 14.82 28.48
CA ALA A 299 -31.39 15.43 27.15
C ALA A 299 -30.29 16.49 27.01
N ILE A 300 -30.13 17.36 28.01
CA ILE A 300 -29.07 18.38 28.00
C ILE A 300 -27.68 17.76 28.07
N SER A 301 -27.50 16.76 28.92
CA SER A 301 -26.23 16.01 28.98
C SER A 301 -25.89 15.37 27.63
N ARG A 302 -26.87 14.77 26.99
CA ARG A 302 -26.72 14.20 25.63
C ARG A 302 -26.43 15.27 24.58
N LEU A 303 -27.18 16.37 24.58
CA LEU A 303 -26.99 17.45 23.62
C LEU A 303 -25.59 18.08 23.77
N SER A 304 -25.16 18.36 25.01
CA SER A 304 -23.80 18.88 25.28
C SER A 304 -22.72 17.92 24.79
N ASN A 305 -22.87 16.61 25.02
CA ASN A 305 -21.92 15.58 24.53
C ASN A 305 -21.94 15.47 23.01
N SER A 306 -23.10 15.51 22.37
CA SER A 306 -23.24 15.43 20.90
C SER A 306 -22.60 16.65 20.22
N LEU A 307 -22.87 17.86 20.69
CA LEU A 307 -22.28 19.08 20.12
C LEU A 307 -20.75 19.11 20.29
N THR A 308 -20.25 18.62 21.42
CA THR A 308 -18.80 18.50 21.63
C THR A 308 -18.19 17.45 20.69
N SER A 309 -18.86 16.33 20.49
CA SER A 309 -18.41 15.28 19.57
C SER A 309 -18.34 15.79 18.13
N LEU A 310 -19.26 16.67 17.72
CA LEU A 310 -19.18 17.35 16.42
C LEU A 310 -17.92 18.21 16.30
N ALA A 311 -17.48 18.89 17.37
CA ALA A 311 -16.23 19.64 17.33
C ALA A 311 -15.00 18.73 17.10
N ASN A 312 -15.03 17.49 17.56
CA ASN A 312 -13.96 16.50 17.35
C ASN A 312 -13.94 15.92 15.91
N VAL A 313 -15.03 16.07 15.17
CA VAL A 313 -15.14 15.59 13.78
C VAL A 313 -14.18 16.36 12.85
N LEU A 314 -13.96 17.66 13.06
CA LEU A 314 -13.10 18.47 12.19
C LEU A 314 -11.66 17.95 12.10
N PRO A 315 -10.94 17.69 13.20
CA PRO A 315 -9.61 17.08 13.14
C PRO A 315 -9.62 15.66 12.56
N ALA A 316 -10.68 14.89 12.81
CA ALA A 316 -10.81 13.54 12.27
C ALA A 316 -10.97 13.56 10.75
N ILE A 317 -11.78 14.48 10.19
CA ILE A 317 -11.90 14.71 8.74
C ILE A 317 -10.53 15.05 8.13
N GLN A 318 -9.78 15.97 8.74
CA GLN A 318 -8.46 16.35 8.24
C GLN A 318 -7.50 15.15 8.21
N ARG A 319 -7.42 14.40 9.30
CA ARG A 319 -6.54 13.23 9.40
C ARG A 319 -6.92 12.15 8.38
N THR A 320 -8.19 11.79 8.31
CA THR A 320 -8.69 10.76 7.38
C THR A 320 -8.53 11.20 5.93
N GLY A 321 -8.83 12.47 5.63
CA GLY A 321 -8.67 13.04 4.29
C GLY A 321 -7.23 13.01 3.78
N LEU A 322 -6.23 13.19 4.66
CA LEU A 322 -4.81 13.05 4.31
C LEU A 322 -4.44 11.61 3.93
N TYR A 323 -5.06 10.62 4.58
CA TYR A 323 -4.85 9.22 4.22
C TYR A 323 -5.47 8.88 2.86
N VAL A 324 -6.69 9.32 2.62
CA VAL A 324 -7.35 9.13 1.30
C VAL A 324 -6.62 9.90 0.19
N GLU A 325 -6.03 11.06 0.49
CA GLU A 325 -5.23 11.83 -0.46
C GLU A 325 -4.06 11.05 -1.03
N LYS A 326 -3.35 10.27 -0.20
CA LYS A 326 -2.21 9.46 -0.66
C LYS A 326 -2.65 8.44 -1.71
N MET A 327 -3.74 7.71 -1.45
CA MET A 327 -4.29 6.77 -2.42
C MET A 327 -4.75 7.48 -3.70
N ARG A 328 -5.46 8.61 -3.57
CA ARG A 328 -5.91 9.40 -4.72
C ARG A 328 -4.74 9.87 -5.56
N ARG A 329 -3.69 10.40 -4.90
CA ARG A 329 -2.46 10.85 -5.57
C ARG A 329 -1.81 9.70 -6.34
N PHE A 330 -1.70 8.52 -5.73
CA PHE A 330 -1.15 7.35 -6.40
C PHE A 330 -1.96 6.98 -7.65
N LEU A 331 -3.29 6.89 -7.55
CA LEU A 331 -4.17 6.56 -8.68
C LEU A 331 -4.17 7.63 -9.78
N ASP A 332 -4.04 8.91 -9.41
CA ASP A 332 -4.03 10.05 -10.33
C ASP A 332 -2.63 10.34 -10.92
N THR A 333 -1.57 9.67 -10.45
CA THR A 333 -0.21 9.83 -10.97
C THR A 333 -0.16 9.41 -12.44
N LYS A 334 0.36 10.29 -13.30
CA LYS A 334 0.55 10.01 -14.71
C LYS A 334 1.93 9.41 -14.94
N ASN A 335 2.02 8.47 -15.87
CA ASN A 335 3.30 7.95 -16.31
C ASN A 335 4.14 9.05 -16.95
N LEU A 336 5.45 8.94 -16.80
CA LEU A 336 6.42 9.85 -17.40
C LEU A 336 6.72 9.42 -18.84
N MET A 337 6.67 8.11 -19.12
CA MET A 337 6.84 7.57 -20.47
C MET A 337 5.46 7.54 -21.15
N PRO A 338 5.31 8.21 -22.29
CA PRO A 338 4.09 8.12 -23.07
C PRO A 338 3.99 6.72 -23.73
N ASP A 339 2.81 6.11 -23.61
CA ASP A 339 2.46 4.90 -24.36
C ASP A 339 1.44 5.27 -25.43
N GLU A 340 1.90 6.06 -26.41
CA GLU A 340 1.10 6.57 -27.52
C GLU A 340 1.41 5.84 -28.84
N GLY A 341 2.22 4.78 -28.77
CA GLY A 341 2.58 3.98 -29.94
C GLY A 341 1.37 3.26 -30.53
N THR A 342 1.27 3.26 -31.85
CA THR A 342 0.17 2.63 -32.60
C THR A 342 0.64 1.79 -33.77
N LYS A 343 1.93 1.74 -34.03
CA LYS A 343 2.50 0.92 -35.12
C LYS A 343 2.47 -0.55 -34.74
N GLU A 344 2.20 -1.40 -35.73
CA GLU A 344 2.41 -2.84 -35.64
C GLU A 344 3.91 -3.16 -35.63
N LEU A 345 4.29 -4.16 -34.85
CA LEU A 345 5.69 -4.58 -34.76
C LEU A 345 6.17 -5.20 -36.07
N PRO A 346 7.41 -4.92 -36.50
CA PRO A 346 7.97 -5.53 -37.70
C PRO A 346 8.18 -7.04 -37.52
N GLU A 347 8.21 -7.76 -38.65
CA GLU A 347 8.54 -9.20 -38.61
C GLU A 347 9.95 -9.46 -38.05
N ARG A 348 10.90 -8.60 -38.42
CA ARG A 348 12.28 -8.67 -37.94
C ARG A 348 12.45 -7.82 -36.70
N PHE A 349 13.14 -8.38 -35.70
CA PHE A 349 13.38 -7.76 -34.40
C PHE A 349 14.84 -7.29 -34.26
N ASP A 350 15.28 -6.43 -35.20
CA ASP A 350 16.63 -5.82 -35.17
C ASP A 350 16.62 -4.59 -34.29
N VAL A 351 17.40 -4.57 -33.20
CA VAL A 351 17.43 -3.46 -32.26
C VAL A 351 18.69 -2.61 -32.48
N LYS A 352 18.53 -1.29 -32.63
CA LYS A 352 19.64 -0.35 -32.86
C LYS A 352 19.59 0.82 -31.89
N PHE A 353 20.73 1.12 -31.29
CA PHE A 353 20.93 2.32 -30.49
C PHE A 353 21.70 3.34 -31.33
N LYS A 354 21.19 4.56 -31.45
CA LYS A 354 21.79 5.65 -32.22
C LYS A 354 22.05 6.85 -31.29
N ASN A 355 23.31 7.07 -30.95
CA ASN A 355 23.79 8.15 -30.10
C ASN A 355 23.02 8.27 -28.76
N VAL A 356 22.73 7.13 -28.14
CA VAL A 356 21.89 7.05 -26.94
C VAL A 356 22.67 7.50 -25.71
N SER A 357 22.14 8.51 -25.00
CA SER A 357 22.61 8.90 -23.68
C SER A 357 21.48 8.82 -22.66
N PHE A 358 21.82 8.49 -21.41
CA PHE A 358 20.83 8.29 -20.36
C PHE A 358 21.34 8.72 -18.99
N ALA A 359 20.46 9.41 -18.26
CA ALA A 359 20.55 9.67 -16.82
C ALA A 359 19.24 9.23 -16.15
N TYR A 360 19.31 8.61 -14.97
CA TYR A 360 18.11 8.26 -14.20
C TYR A 360 17.34 9.52 -13.79
N PRO A 361 15.99 9.47 -13.76
CA PRO A 361 15.17 10.57 -13.30
C PRO A 361 15.62 11.09 -11.93
N GLY A 362 15.75 12.42 -11.79
CA GLY A 362 16.22 13.06 -10.57
C GLY A 362 17.73 13.00 -10.32
N SER A 363 18.52 12.39 -11.21
CA SER A 363 19.99 12.35 -11.13
C SER A 363 20.62 13.24 -12.22
N GLU A 364 21.60 14.06 -11.84
CA GLU A 364 22.43 14.82 -12.80
C GLU A 364 23.53 13.96 -13.44
N LYS A 365 23.76 12.75 -12.89
CA LYS A 365 24.81 11.85 -13.37
C LYS A 365 24.37 11.10 -14.61
N THR A 366 24.98 11.39 -15.76
CA THR A 366 24.81 10.60 -16.99
C THR A 366 25.47 9.23 -16.82
N VAL A 367 24.66 8.16 -16.97
CA VAL A 367 25.10 6.76 -16.80
C VAL A 367 25.55 6.16 -18.12
N LEU A 368 24.85 6.46 -19.22
CA LEU A 368 25.24 6.05 -20.58
C LEU A 368 25.48 7.29 -21.44
N LYS A 369 26.52 7.26 -22.25
CA LYS A 369 26.98 8.40 -23.05
C LYS A 369 27.25 7.96 -24.47
N ASP A 370 26.47 8.50 -25.40
CA ASP A 370 26.69 8.34 -26.84
C ASP A 370 26.83 6.87 -27.27
N ILE A 371 25.92 6.02 -26.80
CA ILE A 371 25.91 4.59 -27.12
C ILE A 371 25.41 4.36 -28.54
N ASN A 372 26.23 3.69 -29.33
CA ASN A 372 25.90 3.18 -30.64
C ASN A 372 26.04 1.65 -30.62
N LEU A 373 24.97 0.92 -30.90
CA LEU A 373 24.88 -0.53 -30.75
C LEU A 373 23.94 -1.10 -31.82
N ASP A 374 24.38 -2.14 -32.51
CA ASP A 374 23.56 -2.84 -33.51
C ASP A 374 23.41 -4.31 -33.10
N ILE A 375 22.15 -4.76 -33.00
CA ILE A 375 21.78 -6.11 -32.57
C ILE A 375 20.88 -6.70 -33.66
N PRO A 376 21.46 -7.38 -34.67
CA PRO A 376 20.69 -8.06 -35.70
C PRO A 376 19.89 -9.22 -35.12
N GLN A 377 18.71 -9.45 -35.66
CA GLN A 377 17.90 -10.64 -35.28
C GLN A 377 18.69 -11.93 -35.49
N GLY A 378 18.60 -12.86 -34.54
CA GLY A 378 19.30 -14.14 -34.54
C GLY A 378 20.76 -14.09 -34.10
N SER A 379 21.28 -12.89 -33.75
CA SER A 379 22.66 -12.74 -33.25
C SER A 379 22.78 -13.01 -31.75
N LYS A 380 23.94 -13.50 -31.35
CA LYS A 380 24.38 -13.66 -29.96
C LYS A 380 25.31 -12.54 -29.59
N ILE A 381 24.88 -11.66 -28.71
CA ILE A 381 25.63 -10.48 -28.27
C ILE A 381 26.07 -10.64 -26.82
N ALA A 382 27.35 -10.38 -26.53
CA ALA A 382 27.84 -10.30 -25.18
C ALA A 382 28.10 -8.83 -24.77
N LEU A 383 27.48 -8.40 -23.67
CA LEU A 383 27.76 -7.13 -23.02
C LEU A 383 28.72 -7.37 -21.85
N VAL A 384 29.94 -6.88 -21.95
CA VAL A 384 31.00 -7.07 -20.95
C VAL A 384 31.49 -5.74 -20.38
N GLY A 385 32.08 -5.76 -19.21
CA GLY A 385 32.60 -4.56 -18.54
C GLY A 385 32.56 -4.69 -17.03
N TYR A 386 33.27 -3.79 -16.37
CA TYR A 386 33.33 -3.75 -14.89
C TYR A 386 31.97 -3.39 -14.27
N ASN A 387 31.83 -3.65 -12.96
CA ASN A 387 30.64 -3.24 -12.22
C ASN A 387 30.47 -1.72 -12.30
N GLY A 388 29.24 -1.27 -12.57
CA GLY A 388 28.93 0.14 -12.76
C GLY A 388 29.25 0.70 -14.16
N ALA A 389 29.66 -0.12 -15.12
CA ALA A 389 29.92 0.31 -16.51
C ALA A 389 28.66 0.73 -17.28
N GLY A 390 27.45 0.40 -16.80
CA GLY A 390 26.19 0.75 -17.45
C GLY A 390 25.44 -0.41 -18.12
N LYS A 391 25.94 -1.65 -18.02
CA LYS A 391 25.35 -2.84 -18.69
C LYS A 391 23.87 -3.04 -18.36
N SER A 392 23.49 -3.10 -17.09
CA SER A 392 22.09 -3.29 -16.67
C SER A 392 21.22 -2.10 -17.05
N THR A 393 21.78 -0.87 -17.10
CA THR A 393 21.07 0.32 -17.57
C THR A 393 20.79 0.23 -19.08
N LEU A 394 21.74 -0.27 -19.87
CA LEU A 394 21.56 -0.48 -21.31
C LEU A 394 20.41 -1.47 -21.57
N VAL A 395 20.39 -2.57 -20.81
CA VAL A 395 19.32 -3.58 -20.90
C VAL A 395 17.96 -3.02 -20.47
N LYS A 396 17.91 -2.21 -19.41
CA LYS A 396 16.67 -1.53 -18.98
C LYS A 396 16.10 -0.62 -20.10
N LEU A 397 16.95 0.09 -20.82
CA LEU A 397 16.55 0.90 -21.97
C LEU A 397 16.05 0.03 -23.13
N MET A 398 16.74 -1.09 -23.41
CA MET A 398 16.35 -2.04 -24.45
C MET A 398 14.98 -2.66 -24.19
N MET A 399 14.65 -2.94 -22.93
CA MET A 399 13.32 -3.40 -22.51
C MET A 399 12.28 -2.28 -22.45
N ARG A 400 12.67 -1.05 -22.80
CA ARG A 400 11.83 0.15 -22.66
C ARG A 400 11.25 0.30 -21.24
N LEU A 401 12.04 -0.05 -20.19
CA LEU A 401 11.70 0.27 -18.79
C LEU A 401 11.96 1.75 -18.48
N TYR A 402 12.80 2.38 -19.31
CA TYR A 402 13.09 3.81 -19.35
C TYR A 402 13.24 4.25 -20.81
N ASP A 403 12.95 5.51 -21.08
CA ASP A 403 13.29 6.14 -22.35
C ASP A 403 14.67 6.83 -22.27
N PRO A 404 15.44 6.88 -23.37
CA PRO A 404 16.72 7.58 -23.40
C PRO A 404 16.52 9.09 -23.19
N THR A 405 17.52 9.73 -22.54
CA THR A 405 17.54 11.18 -22.34
C THR A 405 17.84 11.91 -23.67
N SER A 406 18.68 11.32 -24.51
CA SER A 406 18.97 11.79 -25.87
C SER A 406 19.33 10.61 -26.77
N GLY A 407 19.27 10.80 -28.10
CA GLY A 407 19.40 9.74 -29.08
C GLY A 407 18.11 8.96 -29.26
N GLU A 408 18.17 7.85 -29.99
CA GLU A 408 17.02 6.99 -30.24
C GLU A 408 17.39 5.51 -30.17
N ILE A 409 16.42 4.70 -29.78
CA ILE A 409 16.46 3.24 -29.90
C ILE A 409 15.46 2.87 -30.96
N ALA A 410 15.89 2.17 -31.98
CA ALA A 410 15.07 1.76 -33.10
C ALA A 410 14.86 0.25 -33.14
N LEU A 411 13.70 -0.19 -33.59
CA LEU A 411 13.38 -1.55 -33.97
C LEU A 411 13.22 -1.59 -35.50
N GLY A 412 14.16 -2.20 -36.20
CA GLY A 412 14.31 -2.01 -37.62
C GLY A 412 14.67 -0.55 -37.94
N ASP A 413 13.80 0.14 -38.67
CA ASP A 413 13.97 1.54 -39.04
C ASP A 413 13.16 2.52 -38.18
N ASP A 414 12.23 2.01 -37.36
CA ASP A 414 11.30 2.81 -36.58
C ASP A 414 11.72 2.94 -35.13
N ASN A 415 11.44 4.11 -34.50
CA ASN A 415 11.73 4.32 -33.09
C ASN A 415 10.84 3.42 -32.22
N ILE A 416 11.40 2.78 -31.18
CA ILE A 416 10.63 1.91 -30.27
C ILE A 416 9.46 2.63 -29.58
N LYS A 417 9.47 3.96 -29.52
CA LYS A 417 8.38 4.77 -28.97
C LYS A 417 7.12 4.76 -29.84
N GLU A 418 7.24 4.38 -31.11
CA GLU A 418 6.12 4.34 -32.04
C GLU A 418 5.27 3.05 -31.92
N PHE A 419 5.76 2.07 -31.15
CA PHE A 419 5.06 0.82 -30.84
C PHE A 419 4.39 0.85 -29.48
N PRO A 420 3.24 0.14 -29.27
CA PRO A 420 2.68 -0.08 -27.93
C PRO A 420 3.72 -0.76 -27.03
N VAL A 421 3.82 -0.29 -25.78
CA VAL A 421 4.84 -0.80 -24.83
C VAL A 421 4.61 -2.27 -24.50
N GLU A 422 3.35 -2.69 -24.32
CA GLU A 422 2.99 -4.06 -23.99
C GLU A 422 3.38 -4.99 -25.14
N ASP A 423 2.99 -4.68 -26.37
CA ASP A 423 3.31 -5.49 -27.57
C ASP A 423 4.82 -5.63 -27.76
N TYR A 424 5.58 -4.54 -27.58
CA TYR A 424 7.04 -4.57 -27.67
C TYR A 424 7.65 -5.50 -26.62
N ARG A 425 7.18 -5.43 -25.38
CA ARG A 425 7.70 -6.24 -24.27
C ARG A 425 7.33 -7.71 -24.36
N GLU A 426 6.21 -8.06 -24.97
CA GLU A 426 5.83 -9.46 -25.21
C GLU A 426 6.88 -10.23 -26.05
N HIS A 427 7.65 -9.51 -26.88
CA HIS A 427 8.71 -10.09 -27.70
C HIS A 427 10.07 -10.13 -26.99
N ILE A 428 10.13 -9.78 -25.70
CA ILE A 428 11.35 -9.78 -24.89
C ILE A 428 11.17 -10.67 -23.67
N SER A 429 12.09 -11.60 -23.46
CA SER A 429 12.13 -12.39 -22.22
C SER A 429 13.47 -12.22 -21.53
N THR A 430 13.44 -12.02 -20.21
CA THR A 430 14.64 -11.61 -19.46
C THR A 430 14.84 -12.46 -18.22
N LEU A 431 16.04 -12.98 -18.04
CA LEU A 431 16.56 -13.46 -16.76
C LEU A 431 17.29 -12.31 -16.07
N PHE A 432 16.75 -11.81 -14.96
CA PHE A 432 17.44 -10.84 -14.11
C PHE A 432 18.38 -11.54 -13.12
N GLN A 433 19.40 -10.83 -12.66
CA GLN A 433 20.33 -11.33 -11.64
C GLN A 433 19.61 -11.65 -10.32
N ASP A 434 18.59 -10.87 -9.95
CA ASP A 434 17.76 -10.97 -8.76
C ASP A 434 16.37 -11.56 -9.06
N PHE A 435 16.30 -12.55 -9.94
CA PHE A 435 15.05 -13.21 -10.33
C PHE A 435 14.28 -13.74 -9.10
N GLN A 436 12.94 -13.76 -9.19
CA GLN A 436 12.07 -14.25 -8.13
C GLN A 436 11.35 -15.54 -8.58
N ILE A 437 11.24 -16.48 -7.64
CA ILE A 437 10.34 -17.63 -7.76
C ILE A 437 9.02 -17.26 -7.08
N MET A 438 7.93 -17.33 -7.85
CA MET A 438 6.61 -17.01 -7.35
C MET A 438 6.05 -18.16 -6.50
N ALA A 439 5.25 -17.83 -5.48
CA ALA A 439 4.50 -18.80 -4.67
C ALA A 439 3.32 -19.39 -5.47
N ALA A 440 3.66 -20.12 -6.52
CA ALA A 440 2.78 -20.74 -7.52
C ALA A 440 3.27 -22.13 -7.84
N THR A 441 2.66 -22.85 -8.78
CA THR A 441 3.15 -24.17 -9.23
C THR A 441 4.42 -24.01 -10.08
N LEU A 442 5.15 -25.10 -10.27
CA LEU A 442 6.32 -25.15 -11.16
C LEU A 442 5.92 -24.77 -12.60
N GLY A 443 4.80 -25.30 -13.10
CA GLY A 443 4.29 -24.98 -14.42
C GLY A 443 3.95 -23.49 -14.57
N GLU A 444 3.26 -22.88 -13.59
CA GLU A 444 2.96 -21.44 -13.58
C GLU A 444 4.22 -20.57 -13.48
N ASN A 445 5.26 -21.04 -12.79
CA ASN A 445 6.55 -20.34 -12.75
C ASN A 445 7.31 -20.42 -14.09
N ILE A 446 7.04 -21.41 -14.91
CA ILE A 446 7.64 -21.53 -16.24
C ILE A 446 6.86 -20.72 -17.28
N SER A 447 5.52 -20.86 -17.31
CA SER A 447 4.69 -20.17 -18.30
C SER A 447 4.54 -18.67 -18.05
N MET A 448 4.49 -18.26 -16.78
CA MET A 448 4.27 -16.86 -16.33
C MET A 448 3.03 -16.20 -16.95
N ASN A 449 2.05 -17.00 -17.35
CA ASN A 449 0.78 -16.52 -17.90
C ASN A 449 -0.38 -17.42 -17.43
N ASP A 450 -1.61 -17.04 -17.73
CA ASP A 450 -2.85 -17.74 -17.38
C ASP A 450 -3.36 -18.70 -18.49
N GLN A 451 -2.61 -18.84 -19.58
CA GLN A 451 -2.95 -19.74 -20.66
C GLN A 451 -2.70 -21.20 -20.25
N PRO A 452 -3.38 -22.16 -20.88
CA PRO A 452 -3.10 -23.58 -20.68
C PRO A 452 -1.63 -23.89 -20.93
N LEU A 453 -0.98 -24.51 -19.94
CA LEU A 453 0.43 -24.88 -20.03
C LEU A 453 0.65 -25.96 -21.09
N ASP A 454 1.57 -25.73 -22.01
CA ASP A 454 2.13 -26.81 -22.85
C ASP A 454 3.13 -27.62 -22.00
N GLU A 455 2.64 -28.73 -21.45
CA GLU A 455 3.42 -29.56 -20.52
C GLU A 455 4.63 -30.20 -21.18
N GLU A 456 4.52 -30.58 -22.49
CA GLU A 456 5.61 -31.19 -23.22
C GLU A 456 6.76 -30.20 -23.40
N ARG A 457 6.43 -29.00 -23.87
CA ARG A 457 7.39 -27.89 -23.99
C ARG A 457 7.99 -27.49 -22.64
N ALA A 458 7.20 -27.45 -21.59
CA ALA A 458 7.71 -27.12 -20.24
C ALA A 458 8.73 -28.17 -19.76
N LYS A 459 8.46 -29.46 -19.98
CA LYS A 459 9.38 -30.55 -19.64
C LYS A 459 10.65 -30.50 -20.48
N GLU A 460 10.53 -30.18 -21.77
CA GLU A 460 11.67 -29.98 -22.67
C GLU A 460 12.58 -28.86 -22.16
N MET A 461 12.01 -27.69 -21.77
CA MET A 461 12.81 -26.59 -21.25
C MET A 461 13.47 -26.91 -19.90
N LEU A 462 12.81 -27.70 -19.06
CA LEU A 462 13.42 -28.21 -17.81
C LEU A 462 14.57 -29.19 -18.10
N ASP A 463 14.46 -30.00 -19.15
CA ASP A 463 15.53 -30.92 -19.56
C ASP A 463 16.74 -30.17 -20.11
N LEU A 464 16.50 -29.20 -20.99
CA LEU A 464 17.53 -28.34 -21.56
C LEU A 464 18.33 -27.56 -20.49
N THR A 465 17.71 -27.23 -19.38
CA THR A 465 18.40 -26.56 -18.24
C THR A 465 19.03 -27.55 -17.25
N GLY A 466 18.91 -28.86 -17.49
CA GLY A 466 19.39 -29.90 -16.60
C GLY A 466 18.63 -29.95 -15.27
N PHE A 467 17.33 -29.59 -15.25
CA PHE A 467 16.47 -29.68 -14.06
C PHE A 467 15.77 -31.03 -13.92
N THR A 468 15.77 -31.88 -14.95
CA THR A 468 15.09 -33.18 -14.97
C THR A 468 15.38 -34.07 -13.77
N PRO A 469 16.62 -34.20 -13.24
CA PRO A 469 16.86 -35.00 -12.02
C PRO A 469 16.12 -34.50 -10.78
N VAL A 470 15.88 -33.20 -10.68
CA VAL A 470 15.09 -32.58 -9.62
C VAL A 470 13.61 -32.78 -9.88
N TYR A 471 13.16 -32.52 -11.12
CA TYR A 471 11.78 -32.69 -11.56
C TYR A 471 11.24 -34.11 -11.27
N ASN A 472 12.03 -35.16 -11.57
CA ASN A 472 11.64 -36.55 -11.34
C ASN A 472 11.45 -36.92 -9.85
N ARG A 473 11.90 -36.10 -8.94
CA ARG A 473 11.71 -36.28 -7.48
C ARG A 473 10.49 -35.52 -6.95
N LEU A 474 9.86 -34.67 -7.77
CA LEU A 474 8.73 -33.88 -7.34
C LEU A 474 7.45 -34.72 -7.29
N PRO A 475 6.68 -34.67 -6.19
CA PRO A 475 5.52 -35.55 -6.01
C PRO A 475 4.38 -35.25 -7.01
N ASN A 476 4.25 -34.01 -7.43
CA ASN A 476 3.16 -33.54 -8.30
C ASN A 476 3.66 -33.00 -9.66
N GLY A 477 4.93 -33.28 -10.04
CA GLY A 477 5.50 -32.79 -11.30
C GLY A 477 5.35 -31.28 -11.49
N LEU A 478 4.79 -30.86 -12.64
CA LEU A 478 4.55 -29.43 -12.94
C LEU A 478 3.53 -28.76 -12.00
N ASN A 479 2.66 -29.53 -11.34
CA ASN A 479 1.69 -29.02 -10.35
C ASN A 479 2.28 -28.89 -8.95
N THR A 480 3.58 -29.18 -8.75
CA THR A 480 4.24 -28.98 -7.45
C THR A 480 4.25 -27.51 -7.09
N ARG A 481 3.70 -27.14 -5.93
CA ARG A 481 3.72 -25.78 -5.41
C ARG A 481 5.11 -25.39 -4.93
N LEU A 482 5.56 -24.23 -5.35
CA LEU A 482 6.86 -23.67 -4.99
C LEU A 482 6.71 -22.70 -3.83
N THR A 483 7.73 -22.66 -2.98
CA THR A 483 7.80 -21.90 -1.73
C THR A 483 6.81 -22.38 -0.65
N LYS A 484 7.06 -22.00 0.61
CA LYS A 484 6.18 -22.32 1.76
C LYS A 484 5.34 -21.13 2.22
N GLU A 485 5.09 -20.18 1.35
CA GLU A 485 4.39 -18.96 1.71
C GLU A 485 2.88 -19.19 1.91
N PHE A 486 2.29 -20.07 1.11
CA PHE A 486 0.85 -20.39 1.18
C PHE A 486 0.57 -21.87 1.42
N ASP A 487 1.61 -22.73 1.39
CA ASP A 487 1.47 -24.16 1.53
C ASP A 487 2.66 -24.71 2.34
N ASP A 488 2.39 -25.28 3.51
CA ASP A 488 3.41 -25.86 4.38
C ASP A 488 4.18 -27.00 3.70
N GLU A 489 3.54 -27.70 2.74
CA GLU A 489 4.14 -28.76 1.93
C GLU A 489 4.87 -28.21 0.69
N GLY A 490 4.84 -26.90 0.46
CA GLY A 490 5.50 -26.24 -0.66
C GLY A 490 7.00 -26.53 -0.72
N THR A 491 7.50 -26.81 -1.92
CA THR A 491 8.90 -27.16 -2.16
C THR A 491 9.76 -25.90 -2.28
N SER A 492 10.87 -25.85 -1.55
CA SER A 492 11.89 -24.81 -1.67
C SER A 492 13.12 -25.38 -2.37
N PHE A 493 13.69 -24.64 -3.29
CA PHE A 493 14.85 -25.03 -4.08
C PHE A 493 16.13 -24.32 -3.64
N SER A 494 17.28 -24.92 -3.96
CA SER A 494 18.57 -24.24 -3.85
C SER A 494 18.68 -23.09 -4.86
N GLY A 495 19.62 -22.16 -4.67
CA GLY A 495 19.85 -21.06 -5.60
C GLY A 495 20.09 -21.51 -7.04
N GLY A 496 20.87 -22.59 -7.25
CA GLY A 496 21.13 -23.15 -8.56
C GLY A 496 19.90 -23.80 -9.19
N GLU A 497 19.08 -24.55 -8.42
CA GLU A 497 17.82 -25.11 -8.88
C GLU A 497 16.81 -24.04 -9.26
N SER A 498 16.69 -22.99 -8.44
CA SER A 498 15.84 -21.82 -8.71
C SER A 498 16.29 -21.09 -9.99
N GLN A 499 17.60 -20.99 -10.21
CA GLN A 499 18.15 -20.38 -11.43
C GLN A 499 17.80 -21.20 -12.68
N LYS A 500 17.85 -22.54 -12.61
CA LYS A 500 17.42 -23.41 -13.70
C LYS A 500 15.95 -23.22 -14.06
N ILE A 501 15.06 -23.09 -13.05
CA ILE A 501 13.63 -22.77 -13.27
C ILE A 501 13.49 -21.40 -13.97
N ALA A 502 14.21 -20.39 -13.50
CA ALA A 502 14.15 -19.05 -14.09
C ALA A 502 14.69 -19.01 -15.53
N ILE A 503 15.71 -19.83 -15.87
CA ILE A 503 16.18 -20.01 -17.26
C ILE A 503 15.11 -20.73 -18.08
N SER A 504 14.51 -21.82 -17.56
CA SER A 504 13.43 -22.55 -18.26
C SER A 504 12.25 -21.63 -18.60
N ARG A 505 11.91 -20.66 -17.71
CA ARG A 505 10.93 -19.60 -17.98
C ARG A 505 11.28 -18.77 -19.21
N VAL A 506 12.53 -18.31 -19.29
CA VAL A 506 12.99 -17.50 -20.43
C VAL A 506 12.95 -18.31 -21.72
N LEU A 507 13.37 -19.58 -21.70
CA LEU A 507 13.39 -20.46 -22.86
C LEU A 507 12.00 -20.89 -23.32
N TYR A 508 11.04 -21.02 -22.36
CA TYR A 508 9.65 -21.38 -22.65
C TYR A 508 8.90 -20.28 -23.39
N SER A 509 9.27 -19.03 -23.21
CA SER A 509 8.63 -17.89 -23.88
C SER A 509 8.80 -17.95 -25.41
N ASP A 510 7.87 -17.33 -26.17
CA ASP A 510 7.97 -17.16 -27.62
C ASP A 510 8.70 -15.86 -28.02
N ALA A 511 9.42 -15.26 -27.08
CA ALA A 511 10.12 -14.00 -27.29
C ALA A 511 11.19 -14.11 -28.39
N LYS A 512 11.28 -13.06 -29.22
CA LYS A 512 12.29 -12.91 -30.26
C LYS A 512 13.66 -12.47 -29.74
N LEU A 513 13.65 -11.77 -28.59
CA LEU A 513 14.85 -11.28 -27.90
C LEU A 513 14.92 -11.85 -26.47
N LEU A 514 15.97 -12.63 -26.21
CA LEU A 514 16.26 -13.18 -24.88
C LEU A 514 17.41 -12.40 -24.25
N ILE A 515 17.23 -11.97 -23.00
CA ILE A 515 18.26 -11.25 -22.26
C ILE A 515 18.61 -12.06 -21.01
N LEU A 516 19.88 -12.42 -20.88
CA LEU A 516 20.37 -13.26 -19.79
C LEU A 516 21.42 -12.49 -18.96
N ASP A 517 21.02 -12.02 -17.78
CA ASP A 517 21.92 -11.31 -16.87
C ASP A 517 22.55 -12.30 -15.88
N GLU A 518 23.85 -12.58 -16.06
CA GLU A 518 24.64 -13.54 -15.29
C GLU A 518 24.00 -14.94 -15.16
N PRO A 519 23.63 -15.60 -16.27
CA PRO A 519 22.82 -16.83 -16.25
C PRO A 519 23.49 -18.01 -15.55
N SER A 520 24.80 -17.98 -15.33
CA SER A 520 25.56 -19.06 -14.71
C SER A 520 26.05 -18.76 -13.30
N ALA A 521 25.61 -17.64 -12.66
CA ALA A 521 26.17 -17.16 -11.38
C ALA A 521 26.11 -18.20 -10.24
N ALA A 522 25.03 -18.98 -10.14
CA ALA A 522 24.81 -19.99 -9.11
C ALA A 522 24.90 -21.44 -9.65
N LEU A 523 25.35 -21.64 -10.90
CA LEU A 523 25.48 -22.97 -11.51
C LEU A 523 26.85 -23.58 -11.28
N ASP A 524 26.88 -24.90 -11.13
CA ASP A 524 28.10 -25.71 -11.18
C ASP A 524 28.69 -25.77 -12.61
N PRO A 525 29.98 -26.12 -12.78
CA PRO A 525 30.62 -26.11 -14.10
C PRO A 525 29.96 -26.99 -15.17
N LEU A 526 29.38 -28.12 -14.76
CA LEU A 526 28.68 -28.99 -15.68
C LEU A 526 27.34 -28.40 -16.15
N SER A 527 26.59 -27.83 -15.22
CA SER A 527 25.35 -27.13 -15.54
C SER A 527 25.60 -25.87 -16.38
N GLU A 528 26.70 -25.14 -16.16
CA GLU A 528 27.12 -24.02 -17.01
C GLU A 528 27.47 -24.48 -18.43
N TYR A 529 28.19 -25.58 -18.57
CA TYR A 529 28.50 -26.14 -19.88
C TYR A 529 27.23 -26.53 -20.64
N THR A 530 26.32 -27.26 -19.98
CA THR A 530 25.03 -27.66 -20.57
C THR A 530 24.22 -26.43 -21.00
N LEU A 531 24.13 -25.42 -20.17
CA LEU A 531 23.43 -24.19 -20.48
C LEU A 531 24.02 -23.49 -21.71
N ASN A 532 25.34 -23.33 -21.76
CA ASN A 532 26.02 -22.70 -22.90
C ASN A 532 25.80 -23.49 -24.21
N HIS A 533 25.74 -24.82 -24.15
CA HIS A 533 25.42 -25.67 -25.30
C HIS A 533 23.97 -25.47 -25.76
N THR A 534 23.02 -25.50 -24.82
CA THR A 534 21.60 -25.27 -25.07
C THR A 534 21.35 -23.90 -25.71
N ILE A 535 21.97 -22.84 -25.16
CA ILE A 535 21.88 -21.48 -25.69
C ILE A 535 22.39 -21.43 -27.15
N ASN A 536 23.44 -22.18 -27.45
CA ASN A 536 24.01 -22.23 -28.79
C ASN A 536 23.06 -22.89 -29.81
N GLU A 537 22.33 -23.90 -29.39
CA GLU A 537 21.36 -24.62 -30.24
C GLU A 537 20.08 -23.80 -30.45
N LEU A 538 19.57 -23.14 -29.43
CA LEU A 538 18.34 -22.35 -29.48
C LEU A 538 18.51 -20.98 -30.19
N ALA A 539 19.75 -20.54 -30.40
CA ALA A 539 20.05 -19.25 -31.01
C ALA A 539 19.81 -19.20 -32.53
N ALA A 540 19.45 -20.32 -33.19
CA ALA A 540 19.24 -20.33 -34.64
C ALA A 540 18.13 -19.38 -35.10
N ASP A 541 17.09 -19.15 -34.26
CA ASP A 541 15.92 -18.35 -34.60
C ASP A 541 15.68 -17.14 -33.64
N ARG A 542 16.45 -16.99 -32.57
CA ARG A 542 16.25 -15.95 -31.54
C ARG A 542 17.51 -15.12 -31.31
N THR A 543 17.32 -13.84 -31.06
CA THR A 543 18.40 -12.96 -30.64
C THR A 543 18.68 -13.15 -29.14
N ILE A 544 19.94 -13.34 -28.78
CA ILE A 544 20.33 -13.57 -27.39
C ILE A 544 21.36 -12.52 -26.93
N ILE A 545 21.09 -11.87 -25.80
CA ILE A 545 22.01 -10.94 -25.18
C ILE A 545 22.46 -11.50 -23.84
N PHE A 546 23.77 -11.61 -23.67
CA PHE A 546 24.39 -12.01 -22.43
C PHE A 546 24.98 -10.81 -21.71
N ILE A 547 24.66 -10.63 -20.46
CA ILE A 547 25.47 -9.85 -19.55
C ILE A 547 26.30 -10.83 -18.74
N SER A 548 27.57 -10.92 -19.01
CA SER A 548 28.44 -11.85 -18.29
C SER A 548 29.85 -11.30 -18.16
N HIS A 549 30.46 -11.67 -17.05
CA HIS A 549 31.89 -11.49 -16.85
C HIS A 549 32.66 -12.83 -16.95
N ARG A 550 31.98 -13.94 -17.30
CA ARG A 550 32.61 -15.27 -17.42
C ARG A 550 33.13 -15.53 -18.82
N LEU A 551 34.31 -16.16 -18.88
CA LEU A 551 35.02 -16.45 -20.12
C LEU A 551 34.26 -17.41 -21.07
N SER A 552 33.57 -18.40 -20.47
CA SER A 552 32.82 -19.41 -21.20
C SER A 552 31.69 -18.81 -22.04
N THR A 553 30.98 -17.83 -21.47
CA THR A 553 29.82 -17.18 -22.10
C THR A 553 30.24 -16.18 -23.18
N THR A 554 31.37 -15.48 -23.01
CA THR A 554 31.83 -14.48 -23.99
C THR A 554 32.34 -15.15 -25.30
N ARG A 555 32.82 -16.39 -25.23
CA ARG A 555 33.33 -17.10 -26.41
C ARG A 555 32.25 -17.59 -27.38
N ILE A 556 31.01 -17.76 -26.94
CA ILE A 556 29.90 -18.20 -27.77
C ILE A 556 29.17 -17.04 -28.46
N ALA A 557 29.50 -15.80 -28.13
CA ALA A 557 28.89 -14.62 -28.72
C ALA A 557 29.46 -14.34 -30.14
N ASP A 558 28.56 -13.99 -31.06
CA ASP A 558 28.94 -13.56 -32.41
C ASP A 558 29.62 -12.19 -32.40
N LYS A 559 29.20 -11.33 -31.46
CA LYS A 559 29.80 -10.01 -31.24
C LYS A 559 29.81 -9.64 -29.74
N ILE A 560 30.88 -9.03 -29.33
CA ILE A 560 31.12 -8.58 -27.96
C ILE A 560 31.20 -7.05 -27.96
N TYR A 561 30.51 -6.42 -27.02
CA TYR A 561 30.62 -4.99 -26.74
C TYR A 561 31.19 -4.79 -25.33
N MET A 562 32.35 -4.14 -25.25
CA MET A 562 33.01 -3.80 -23.99
C MET A 562 32.59 -2.41 -23.53
N LEU A 563 31.95 -2.34 -22.37
CA LEU A 563 31.51 -1.09 -21.76
C LEU A 563 32.46 -0.64 -20.65
N GLU A 564 32.83 0.64 -20.65
CA GLU A 564 33.55 1.30 -19.58
C GLU A 564 33.01 2.72 -19.39
N ASN A 565 32.75 3.14 -18.15
CA ASN A 565 32.28 4.49 -17.80
C ASN A 565 31.07 5.00 -18.63
N GLY A 566 30.17 4.09 -18.98
CA GLY A 566 28.95 4.40 -19.73
C GLY A 566 29.15 4.55 -21.24
N GLN A 567 30.26 4.11 -21.79
CA GLN A 567 30.57 4.13 -23.24
C GLN A 567 30.98 2.75 -23.72
N ILE A 568 30.74 2.46 -24.99
CA ILE A 568 31.32 1.29 -25.67
C ILE A 568 32.73 1.67 -26.10
N ILE A 569 33.73 0.99 -25.54
CA ILE A 569 35.14 1.28 -25.81
C ILE A 569 35.78 0.31 -26.81
N GLU A 570 35.23 -0.90 -26.90
CA GLU A 570 35.70 -1.93 -27.85
C GLU A 570 34.50 -2.76 -28.33
N GLU A 571 34.57 -3.16 -29.58
CA GLU A 571 33.61 -4.09 -30.18
C GLU A 571 34.32 -5.02 -31.16
N GLY A 572 33.81 -6.23 -31.30
CA GLY A 572 34.33 -7.25 -32.21
C GLY A 572 34.03 -8.68 -31.74
N THR A 573 34.53 -9.67 -32.41
CA THR A 573 34.53 -11.08 -32.00
C THR A 573 35.54 -11.32 -30.88
N HIS A 574 35.44 -12.46 -30.21
CA HIS A 574 36.41 -12.83 -29.16
C HIS A 574 37.85 -12.77 -29.66
N ASP A 575 38.13 -13.40 -30.82
CA ASP A 575 39.49 -13.50 -31.36
C ASP A 575 40.03 -12.12 -31.75
N GLU A 576 39.24 -11.28 -32.43
CA GLU A 576 39.62 -9.91 -32.78
C GLU A 576 39.99 -9.06 -31.55
N LEU A 577 39.18 -9.19 -30.49
CA LEU A 577 39.41 -8.40 -29.26
C LEU A 577 40.63 -8.89 -28.45
N ILE A 578 40.92 -10.20 -28.51
CA ILE A 578 42.14 -10.74 -27.90
C ILE A 578 43.38 -10.27 -28.67
N GLU A 579 43.32 -10.26 -30.04
CA GLU A 579 44.43 -9.76 -30.88
C GLU A 579 44.70 -8.25 -30.68
N LYS A 580 43.65 -7.46 -30.49
CA LYS A 580 43.74 -6.00 -30.18
C LYS A 580 44.49 -5.71 -28.89
N LYS A 581 44.60 -6.69 -27.95
CA LYS A 581 45.26 -6.56 -26.64
C LYS A 581 44.75 -5.36 -25.83
N GLY A 582 43.48 -5.02 -26.01
CA GLY A 582 42.83 -3.91 -25.34
C GLY A 582 42.30 -4.29 -23.93
N LYS A 583 41.33 -3.52 -23.45
CA LYS A 583 40.71 -3.73 -22.13
C LYS A 583 39.97 -5.08 -22.01
N TYR A 584 39.34 -5.54 -23.08
CA TYR A 584 38.72 -6.86 -23.11
C TYR A 584 39.77 -7.96 -22.91
N ALA A 585 40.89 -7.90 -23.66
CA ALA A 585 41.95 -8.89 -23.55
C ALA A 585 42.60 -8.87 -22.14
N GLU A 586 42.82 -7.68 -21.55
CA GLU A 586 43.29 -7.53 -20.17
C GLU A 586 42.34 -8.23 -19.18
N MET A 587 41.04 -7.93 -19.24
CA MET A 587 40.02 -8.52 -18.39
C MET A 587 39.97 -10.05 -18.55
N PHE A 588 40.02 -10.54 -19.79
CA PHE A 588 40.00 -11.97 -20.11
C PHE A 588 41.21 -12.69 -19.52
N LEU A 589 42.43 -12.15 -19.69
CA LEU A 589 43.66 -12.74 -19.16
C LEU A 589 43.70 -12.78 -17.63
N LEU A 590 43.21 -11.74 -16.97
CA LEU A 590 43.12 -11.71 -15.51
C LEU A 590 42.18 -12.80 -14.98
N GLN A 591 41.09 -13.10 -15.68
CA GLN A 591 40.21 -14.19 -15.30
C GLN A 591 40.81 -15.55 -15.60
N ALA A 592 41.45 -15.72 -16.75
CA ALA A 592 42.10 -16.98 -17.15
C ALA A 592 43.22 -17.38 -16.15
N GLN A 593 43.90 -16.42 -15.56
CA GLN A 593 44.93 -16.67 -14.53
C GLN A 593 44.36 -17.33 -13.26
N LYS A 594 43.08 -17.15 -12.95
CA LYS A 594 42.44 -17.80 -11.79
C LYS A 594 42.12 -19.27 -12.02
N TYR A 595 42.19 -19.74 -13.25
CA TYR A 595 41.92 -21.14 -13.64
C TYR A 595 43.20 -21.93 -14.01
N ARG A 596 44.36 -21.27 -13.91
CA ARG A 596 45.69 -21.91 -13.97
C ARG A 596 46.24 -22.09 -12.54
#